data_2a8e7abf120ca3e73b672ce7496bb071
#
_entry.id   2a8e7abf120ca3e73b672ce7496bb071
#
_cell.length_a   1.000
_cell.length_b   1.000
_cell.length_c   1.000
_cell.angle_alpha   90.00
_cell.angle_beta   90.00
_cell.angle_gamma   90.00
#
_symmetry.space_group_name_H-M   'P 1'
#
loop_
_entity.id
_entity.type
_entity.pdbx_description
1 polymer ?
#
loop_
_entity_poly.entity_id
_entity_poly.type
_entity_poly.pdbx_seq_one_letter_code
_entity_poly.pdbx_strand_id
1 'polypeptide(L)'
;MRYPWGFDEEDSGCRKMKIELAQQVMVLRQGGVSQFLTACDCGVGLYAGEIVNGLRTTDHDLMLFCYTPHEEQSTKWAPYLRERYFDMLISCTGMTAVCSPGERDTQLNAYQRIIDLANIVLCVYDLHGPAVGDAEDLALAYAVGVAHKAVFVLHPTKLTTLQIDEHFQPLSP
;
A
#
# COMPACT_ATOMS: atom_id res chain seq x y z
N MET A 1 13.66 10.08 1.35
CA MET A 1 12.44 9.80 0.57
C MET A 1 12.66 8.51 -0.20
N ARG A 2 11.74 7.58 -0.15
CA ARG A 2 11.88 6.24 -0.75
C ARG A 2 11.78 6.23 -2.28
N TYR A 3 11.07 7.19 -2.84
CA TYR A 3 10.86 7.30 -4.29
C TYR A 3 11.58 8.51 -4.89
N PRO A 4 12.10 8.42 -6.14
CA PRO A 4 12.83 9.51 -6.77
C PRO A 4 12.03 10.81 -6.92
N TRP A 5 10.70 10.70 -7.06
CA TRP A 5 9.79 11.84 -7.20
C TRP A 5 9.31 12.41 -5.86
N GLY A 6 9.61 11.75 -4.74
CA GLY A 6 9.12 12.18 -3.43
C GLY A 6 7.59 12.22 -3.36
N PHE A 7 7.04 13.41 -3.17
CA PHE A 7 5.59 13.67 -3.17
C PHE A 7 5.10 14.39 -4.44
N ASP A 8 5.95 14.54 -5.46
CA ASP A 8 5.55 15.16 -6.73
C ASP A 8 4.79 14.15 -7.59
N GLU A 9 3.47 14.24 -7.56
CA GLU A 9 2.59 13.37 -8.34
C GLU A 9 2.53 13.75 -9.82
N GLU A 10 3.01 14.94 -10.20
CA GLU A 10 3.14 15.37 -11.58
C GLU A 10 4.39 14.82 -12.26
N ASP A 11 5.34 14.29 -11.49
CA ASP A 11 6.51 13.61 -12.03
C ASP A 11 6.11 12.42 -12.92
N SER A 12 6.78 12.30 -14.05
CA SER A 12 6.47 11.26 -15.05
C SER A 12 6.66 9.83 -14.53
N GLY A 13 7.61 9.62 -13.61
CA GLY A 13 7.84 8.32 -12.96
C GLY A 13 6.71 7.98 -12.01
N CYS A 14 6.25 8.95 -11.20
CA CYS A 14 5.09 8.77 -10.34
C CYS A 14 3.85 8.39 -11.13
N ARG A 15 3.54 9.11 -12.21
CA ARG A 15 2.39 8.80 -13.09
C ARG A 15 2.48 7.40 -13.69
N LYS A 16 3.65 7.00 -14.18
CA LYS A 16 3.86 5.65 -14.73
C LYS A 16 3.70 4.57 -13.68
N MET A 17 4.25 4.79 -12.48
CA MET A 17 4.09 3.87 -11.35
C MET A 17 2.60 3.70 -10.97
N LYS A 18 1.83 4.78 -10.92
CA LYS A 18 0.38 4.71 -10.66
C LYS A 18 -0.38 3.92 -11.71
N ILE A 19 -0.02 4.07 -12.99
CA ILE A 19 -0.62 3.30 -14.09
C ILE A 19 -0.31 1.81 -13.90
N GLU A 20 0.94 1.47 -13.61
CA GLU A 20 1.34 0.08 -13.39
C GLU A 20 0.66 -0.49 -12.13
N LEU A 21 0.58 0.27 -11.05
CA LEU A 21 -0.15 -0.13 -9.84
C LEU A 21 -1.62 -0.44 -10.15
N ALA A 22 -2.27 0.39 -10.97
CA ALA A 22 -3.64 0.13 -11.41
C ALA A 22 -3.75 -1.16 -12.24
N GLN A 23 -2.78 -1.43 -13.11
CA GLN A 23 -2.74 -2.67 -13.88
C GLN A 23 -2.59 -3.89 -12.96
N GLN A 24 -1.72 -3.83 -11.94
CA GLN A 24 -1.56 -4.90 -10.97
C GLN A 24 -2.83 -5.15 -10.16
N VAL A 25 -3.55 -4.10 -9.75
CA VAL A 25 -4.86 -4.23 -9.10
C VAL A 25 -5.86 -4.93 -10.01
N MET A 26 -5.90 -4.58 -11.31
CA MET A 26 -6.78 -5.24 -12.28
C MET A 26 -6.41 -6.71 -12.51
N VAL A 27 -5.13 -7.04 -12.58
CA VAL A 27 -4.65 -8.43 -12.68
C VAL A 27 -5.10 -9.25 -11.48
N LEU A 28 -4.95 -8.72 -10.27
CA LEU A 28 -5.42 -9.37 -9.04
C LEU A 28 -6.94 -9.56 -9.07
N ARG A 29 -7.68 -8.54 -9.51
CA ARG A 29 -9.15 -8.63 -9.68
C ARG A 29 -9.56 -9.73 -10.66
N GLN A 30 -8.90 -9.81 -11.81
CA GLN A 30 -9.13 -10.87 -12.80
C GLN A 30 -8.79 -12.26 -12.25
N GLY A 31 -7.82 -12.34 -11.34
CA GLY A 31 -7.46 -13.54 -10.59
C GLY A 31 -8.45 -13.91 -9.47
N GLY A 32 -9.55 -13.15 -9.31
CA GLY A 32 -10.62 -13.45 -8.33
C GLY A 32 -10.53 -12.67 -7.02
N VAL A 33 -9.56 -11.76 -6.87
CA VAL A 33 -9.49 -10.89 -5.69
C VAL A 33 -10.65 -9.89 -5.72
N SER A 34 -11.46 -9.87 -4.67
CA SER A 34 -12.61 -8.96 -4.54
C SER A 34 -12.49 -7.99 -3.37
N GLN A 35 -11.56 -8.22 -2.44
CA GLN A 35 -11.36 -7.39 -1.26
C GLN A 35 -9.93 -6.85 -1.25
N PHE A 36 -9.81 -5.53 -1.18
CA PHE A 36 -8.55 -4.83 -1.08
C PHE A 36 -8.46 -4.11 0.28
N LEU A 37 -7.29 -4.19 0.89
CA LEU A 37 -7.00 -3.54 2.17
C LEU A 37 -5.85 -2.56 1.98
N THR A 38 -5.94 -1.38 2.59
CA THR A 38 -4.88 -0.38 2.57
C THR A 38 -4.70 0.24 3.96
N ALA A 39 -3.46 0.56 4.33
CA ALA A 39 -3.16 1.35 5.53
C ALA A 39 -3.35 2.85 5.32
N CYS A 40 -3.74 3.26 4.11
CA CYS A 40 -4.07 4.65 3.75
C CYS A 40 -2.93 5.64 4.01
N ASP A 41 -1.68 5.18 3.96
CA ASP A 41 -0.51 6.03 4.09
C ASP A 41 -0.43 7.06 2.97
N CYS A 42 0.20 8.19 3.25
CA CYS A 42 0.42 9.25 2.27
C CYS A 42 1.38 8.78 1.18
N GLY A 43 0.87 8.55 -0.01
CA GLY A 43 1.60 7.99 -1.15
C GLY A 43 0.93 6.75 -1.70
N VAL A 44 1.64 5.62 -1.75
CA VAL A 44 1.17 4.40 -2.43
C VAL A 44 -0.13 3.86 -1.83
N GLY A 45 -0.30 3.90 -0.52
CA GLY A 45 -1.53 3.44 0.13
C GLY A 45 -2.74 4.26 -0.25
N LEU A 46 -2.58 5.59 -0.35
CA LEU A 46 -3.62 6.50 -0.83
C LEU A 46 -3.92 6.24 -2.33
N TYR A 47 -2.88 6.13 -3.17
CA TYR A 47 -3.05 5.86 -4.61
C TYR A 47 -3.78 4.53 -4.85
N ALA A 48 -3.40 3.48 -4.14
CA ALA A 48 -4.04 2.18 -4.25
C ALA A 48 -5.53 2.24 -3.86
N GLY A 49 -5.84 2.93 -2.76
CA GLY A 49 -7.21 3.13 -2.32
C GLY A 49 -8.06 3.89 -3.34
N GLU A 50 -7.53 4.97 -3.92
CA GLU A 50 -8.20 5.74 -4.97
C GLU A 50 -8.43 4.91 -6.23
N ILE A 51 -7.44 4.10 -6.65
CA ILE A 51 -7.56 3.20 -7.79
C ILE A 51 -8.70 2.20 -7.57
N VAL A 52 -8.73 1.54 -6.41
CA VAL A 52 -9.78 0.56 -6.09
C VAL A 52 -11.15 1.24 -6.02
N ASN A 53 -11.28 2.39 -5.37
CA ASN A 53 -12.52 3.14 -5.34
C ASN A 53 -12.99 3.58 -6.74
N GLY A 54 -12.05 3.97 -7.61
CA GLY A 54 -12.36 4.27 -9.01
C GLY A 54 -12.93 3.05 -9.76
N LEU A 55 -12.33 1.88 -9.58
CA LEU A 55 -12.82 0.63 -10.19
C LEU A 55 -14.19 0.22 -9.66
N ARG A 56 -14.49 0.47 -8.39
CA ARG A 56 -15.78 0.17 -7.74
C ARG A 56 -16.95 0.94 -8.36
N THR A 57 -16.71 2.01 -9.09
CA THR A 57 -17.77 2.74 -9.80
C THR A 57 -18.42 1.87 -10.90
N THR A 58 -17.70 0.91 -11.44
CA THR A 58 -18.16 0.00 -12.50
C THR A 58 -18.19 -1.47 -12.07
N ASP A 59 -17.43 -1.85 -11.05
CA ASP A 59 -17.36 -3.20 -10.49
C ASP A 59 -17.84 -3.18 -9.02
N HIS A 60 -19.13 -3.43 -8.84
CA HIS A 60 -19.79 -3.34 -7.54
C HIS A 60 -19.47 -4.51 -6.59
N ASP A 61 -18.81 -5.56 -7.08
CA ASP A 61 -18.33 -6.68 -6.25
C ASP A 61 -17.00 -6.38 -5.57
N LEU A 62 -16.32 -5.30 -5.98
CA LEU A 62 -15.09 -4.86 -5.34
C LEU A 62 -15.37 -4.19 -3.99
N MET A 63 -14.55 -4.51 -3.01
CA MET A 63 -14.57 -3.92 -1.67
C MET A 63 -13.22 -3.32 -1.32
N LEU A 64 -13.23 -2.14 -0.73
CA LEU A 64 -12.05 -1.47 -0.17
C LEU A 64 -12.21 -1.31 1.34
N PHE A 65 -11.25 -1.84 2.10
CA PHE A 65 -11.18 -1.66 3.55
C PHE A 65 -9.95 -0.82 3.92
N CYS A 66 -10.17 0.24 4.67
CA CYS A 66 -9.15 1.17 5.13
C CYS A 66 -8.80 0.86 6.59
N TYR A 67 -7.55 0.47 6.83
CA TYR A 67 -7.00 0.22 8.17
C TYR A 67 -6.01 1.32 8.52
N THR A 68 -6.53 2.43 9.05
CA THR A 68 -5.68 3.58 9.37
C THR A 68 -4.83 3.33 10.60
N PRO A 69 -3.57 3.80 10.66
CA PRO A 69 -2.73 3.69 11.84
C PRO A 69 -3.41 4.22 13.10
N HIS A 70 -4.01 5.40 13.00
CA HIS A 70 -4.80 6.05 14.05
C HIS A 70 -5.70 7.12 13.42
N GLU A 71 -6.69 7.59 14.16
CA GLU A 71 -7.70 8.57 13.66
C GLU A 71 -7.09 9.89 13.17
N GLU A 72 -5.99 10.34 13.77
CA GLU A 72 -5.36 11.63 13.50
C GLU A 72 -4.22 11.57 12.46
N GLN A 73 -4.07 10.44 11.75
CA GLN A 73 -2.92 10.21 10.83
C GLN A 73 -2.73 11.35 9.81
N SER A 74 -3.80 11.93 9.30
CA SER A 74 -3.72 12.94 8.23
C SER A 74 -3.56 14.38 8.75
N THR A 75 -3.52 14.60 10.06
CA THR A 75 -3.55 15.95 10.68
C THR A 75 -2.44 16.88 10.18
N LYS A 76 -1.26 16.31 9.92
CA LYS A 76 -0.07 17.06 9.47
C LYS A 76 0.12 17.05 7.96
N TRP A 77 -0.78 16.44 7.21
CA TRP A 77 -0.67 16.38 5.74
C TRP A 77 -1.05 17.71 5.09
N ALA A 78 -0.57 17.94 3.87
CA ALA A 78 -0.99 19.08 3.07
C ALA A 78 -2.51 19.03 2.84
N PRO A 79 -3.20 20.18 2.77
CA PRO A 79 -4.67 20.23 2.67
C PRO A 79 -5.25 19.36 1.55
N TYR A 80 -4.64 19.40 0.35
CA TYR A 80 -5.11 18.61 -0.80
C TYR A 80 -4.99 17.08 -0.57
N LEU A 81 -3.97 16.62 0.16
CA LEU A 81 -3.81 15.21 0.52
C LEU A 81 -4.83 14.79 1.56
N ARG A 82 -5.14 15.67 2.51
CA ARG A 82 -6.18 15.41 3.53
C ARG A 82 -7.57 15.31 2.90
N GLU A 83 -7.89 16.18 1.96
CA GLU A 83 -9.16 16.14 1.22
C GLU A 83 -9.31 14.77 0.52
N ARG A 84 -8.33 14.37 -0.28
CA ARG A 84 -8.33 13.06 -0.97
C ARG A 84 -8.42 11.88 0.00
N TYR A 85 -7.71 11.95 1.11
CA TYR A 85 -7.77 10.92 2.15
C TYR A 85 -9.20 10.79 2.71
N PHE A 86 -9.86 11.90 3.04
CA PHE A 86 -11.24 11.87 3.52
C PHE A 86 -12.21 11.38 2.43
N ASP A 87 -12.06 11.81 1.20
CA ASP A 87 -12.86 11.33 0.06
C ASP A 87 -12.72 9.81 -0.12
N MET A 88 -11.50 9.29 0.01
CA MET A 88 -11.25 7.86 -0.03
C MET A 88 -11.94 7.13 1.13
N LEU A 89 -11.86 7.65 2.36
CA LEU A 89 -12.51 7.04 3.54
C LEU A 89 -14.04 7.08 3.44
N ILE A 90 -14.62 8.16 2.94
CA ILE A 90 -16.08 8.26 2.74
C ILE A 90 -16.54 7.25 1.69
N SER A 91 -15.72 6.99 0.67
CA SER A 91 -16.05 6.11 -0.46
C SER A 91 -15.69 4.64 -0.21
N CYS A 92 -14.91 4.29 0.82
CA CYS A 92 -14.52 2.90 1.07
C CYS A 92 -15.69 2.05 1.61
N THR A 93 -15.51 0.72 1.58
CA THR A 93 -16.50 -0.23 2.12
C THR A 93 -16.54 -0.20 3.65
N GLY A 94 -15.40 0.00 4.27
CA GLY A 94 -15.29 0.10 5.72
C GLY A 94 -13.93 0.60 6.16
N MET A 95 -13.87 1.21 7.34
CA MET A 95 -12.63 1.71 7.92
C MET A 95 -12.48 1.30 9.38
N THR A 96 -11.22 1.15 9.81
CA THR A 96 -10.85 0.81 11.18
C THR A 96 -9.55 1.52 11.54
N ALA A 97 -9.53 2.24 12.66
CA ALA A 97 -8.27 2.68 13.27
C ALA A 97 -7.64 1.51 14.03
N VAL A 98 -6.38 1.20 13.72
CA VAL A 98 -5.69 0.01 14.27
C VAL A 98 -5.18 0.28 15.68
N CYS A 99 -4.65 1.47 15.92
CA CYS A 99 -4.00 1.84 17.16
C CYS A 99 -4.78 2.95 17.89
N SER A 100 -4.65 2.95 19.20
CA SER A 100 -5.14 4.05 20.05
C SER A 100 -4.18 5.25 20.01
N PRO A 101 -4.66 6.45 20.34
CA PRO A 101 -3.81 7.63 20.44
C PRO A 101 -2.63 7.41 21.40
N GLY A 102 -1.42 7.75 20.96
CA GLY A 102 -0.20 7.64 21.77
C GLY A 102 0.53 6.29 21.70
N GLU A 103 0.01 5.30 20.98
CA GLU A 103 0.75 4.07 20.69
C GLU A 103 1.95 4.36 19.79
N ARG A 104 2.99 3.50 19.90
CA ARG A 104 4.20 3.58 19.07
C ARG A 104 4.04 2.70 17.82
N ASP A 105 4.85 2.98 16.81
CA ASP A 105 4.97 2.17 15.59
C ASP A 105 3.63 1.94 14.88
N THR A 106 2.71 2.92 15.01
CA THR A 106 1.33 2.80 14.53
C THR A 106 1.24 2.47 13.05
N GLN A 107 2.17 2.99 12.22
CA GLN A 107 2.22 2.67 10.79
C GLN A 107 2.58 1.20 10.55
N LEU A 108 3.59 0.68 11.26
CA LEU A 108 3.97 -0.73 11.19
C LEU A 108 2.82 -1.63 11.67
N ASN A 109 2.16 -1.27 12.77
CA ASN A 109 1.04 -2.03 13.31
C ASN A 109 -0.13 -2.10 12.29
N ALA A 110 -0.40 -1.01 11.57
CA ALA A 110 -1.40 -0.99 10.52
C ALA A 110 -1.00 -1.90 9.34
N TYR A 111 0.26 -1.85 8.90
CA TYR A 111 0.76 -2.75 7.85
C TYR A 111 0.67 -4.22 8.29
N GLN A 112 1.12 -4.57 9.48
CA GLN A 112 1.03 -5.94 9.99
C GLN A 112 -0.44 -6.40 10.06
N ARG A 113 -1.34 -5.52 10.49
CA ARG A 113 -2.77 -5.85 10.55
C ARG A 113 -3.36 -6.19 9.19
N ILE A 114 -3.08 -5.39 8.15
CA ILE A 114 -3.58 -5.71 6.79
C ILE A 114 -2.89 -6.93 6.20
N ILE A 115 -1.60 -7.15 6.48
CA ILE A 115 -0.86 -8.35 6.04
C ILE A 115 -1.47 -9.62 6.65
N ASP A 116 -1.78 -9.62 7.95
CA ASP A 116 -2.39 -10.76 8.62
C ASP A 116 -3.75 -11.15 8.00
N LEU A 117 -4.55 -10.14 7.65
CA LEU A 117 -5.88 -10.33 7.06
C LEU A 117 -5.84 -10.71 5.58
N ALA A 118 -4.77 -10.39 4.87
CA ALA A 118 -4.65 -10.61 3.43
C ALA A 118 -4.14 -12.02 3.11
N ASN A 119 -4.49 -12.52 1.91
CA ASN A 119 -3.88 -13.72 1.32
C ASN A 119 -2.66 -13.34 0.45
N ILE A 120 -2.71 -12.17 -0.17
CA ILE A 120 -1.73 -11.65 -1.10
C ILE A 120 -1.36 -10.23 -0.66
N VAL A 121 -0.09 -9.89 -0.74
CA VAL A 121 0.43 -8.53 -0.52
C VAL A 121 0.91 -7.97 -1.84
N LEU A 122 0.46 -6.78 -2.21
CA LEU A 122 1.01 -5.98 -3.31
C LEU A 122 1.67 -4.75 -2.72
N CYS A 123 2.93 -4.53 -3.02
CA CYS A 123 3.66 -3.35 -2.55
C CYS A 123 4.49 -2.72 -3.68
N VAL A 124 4.79 -1.43 -3.53
CA VAL A 124 5.74 -0.72 -4.38
C VAL A 124 7.05 -0.59 -3.61
N TYR A 125 8.09 -1.28 -4.06
CA TYR A 125 9.34 -1.35 -3.30
C TYR A 125 10.54 -1.62 -4.21
N ASP A 126 11.70 -1.04 -3.89
CA ASP A 126 12.98 -1.35 -4.55
C ASP A 126 13.76 -2.37 -3.71
N LEU A 127 13.70 -3.63 -4.13
CA LEU A 127 14.40 -4.74 -3.46
C LEU A 127 15.93 -4.63 -3.49
N HIS A 128 16.47 -3.79 -4.35
CA HIS A 128 17.92 -3.56 -4.49
C HIS A 128 18.37 -2.22 -3.89
N GLY A 129 17.41 -1.43 -3.42
CA GLY A 129 17.68 -0.18 -2.72
C GLY A 129 18.16 -0.43 -1.28
N PRO A 130 18.77 0.59 -0.65
CA PRO A 130 19.21 0.46 0.73
C PRO A 130 18.00 0.33 1.67
N ALA A 131 18.01 -0.67 2.54
CA ALA A 131 17.06 -0.74 3.64
C ALA A 131 17.38 0.38 4.65
N VAL A 132 16.35 1.12 5.05
CA VAL A 132 16.48 2.25 6.00
C VAL A 132 15.89 1.91 7.37
N GLY A 133 15.29 0.72 7.52
CA GLY A 133 14.72 0.23 8.78
C GLY A 133 13.41 0.90 9.15
N ASP A 134 12.70 1.46 8.20
CA ASP A 134 11.38 2.08 8.42
C ASP A 134 10.24 1.04 8.46
N ALA A 135 9.01 1.51 8.65
CA ALA A 135 7.84 0.65 8.75
C ALA A 135 7.60 -0.21 7.49
N GLU A 136 7.98 0.28 6.31
CA GLU A 136 7.82 -0.45 5.05
C GLU A 136 8.82 -1.60 4.94
N ASP A 137 10.10 -1.39 5.33
CA ASP A 137 11.11 -2.45 5.38
C ASP A 137 10.70 -3.56 6.33
N LEU A 138 10.23 -3.17 7.53
CA LEU A 138 9.80 -4.11 8.56
C LEU A 138 8.52 -4.85 8.16
N ALA A 139 7.59 -4.17 7.49
CA ALA A 139 6.36 -4.78 6.99
C ALA A 139 6.65 -5.80 5.88
N LEU A 140 7.57 -5.50 4.94
CA LEU A 140 7.98 -6.44 3.91
C LEU A 140 8.64 -7.69 4.51
N ALA A 141 9.57 -7.49 5.44
CA ALA A 141 10.20 -8.60 6.17
C ALA A 141 9.19 -9.44 6.96
N TYR A 142 8.20 -8.80 7.58
CA TYR A 142 7.10 -9.47 8.27
C TYR A 142 6.23 -10.29 7.31
N ALA A 143 5.83 -9.72 6.17
CA ALA A 143 4.97 -10.38 5.18
C ALA A 143 5.60 -11.68 4.66
N VAL A 144 6.91 -11.64 4.37
CA VAL A 144 7.65 -12.79 3.82
C VAL A 144 8.07 -13.77 4.91
N GLY A 145 8.76 -13.28 5.96
CA GLY A 145 9.46 -14.13 6.92
C GLY A 145 8.61 -14.59 8.11
N VAL A 146 7.51 -13.92 8.42
CA VAL A 146 6.65 -14.22 9.57
C VAL A 146 5.26 -14.65 9.14
N ALA A 147 4.61 -13.86 8.31
CA ALA A 147 3.25 -14.13 7.87
C ALA A 147 3.17 -15.08 6.66
N HIS A 148 4.31 -15.40 6.03
CA HIS A 148 4.45 -16.32 4.89
C HIS A 148 3.45 -16.04 3.75
N LYS A 149 3.29 -14.77 3.41
CA LYS A 149 2.35 -14.34 2.36
C LYS A 149 2.99 -14.40 0.97
N ALA A 150 2.17 -14.60 -0.04
CA ALA A 150 2.56 -14.31 -1.42
C ALA A 150 2.67 -12.80 -1.59
N VAL A 151 3.87 -12.30 -1.87
CA VAL A 151 4.14 -10.87 -2.00
C VAL A 151 4.49 -10.53 -3.43
N PHE A 152 3.74 -9.62 -4.03
CA PHE A 152 4.01 -9.04 -5.33
C PHE A 152 4.65 -7.67 -5.14
N VAL A 153 5.86 -7.52 -5.64
CA VAL A 153 6.66 -6.30 -5.50
C VAL A 153 6.74 -5.60 -6.84
N LEU A 154 6.11 -4.45 -6.95
CA LEU A 154 6.24 -3.55 -8.07
C LEU A 154 7.47 -2.65 -7.86
N HIS A 155 8.45 -2.75 -8.74
CA HIS A 155 9.61 -1.87 -8.68
C HIS A 155 9.23 -0.44 -9.12
N PRO A 156 9.51 0.59 -8.31
CA PRO A 156 8.97 1.93 -8.54
C PRO A 156 9.40 2.58 -9.86
N THR A 157 10.62 2.33 -10.33
CA THR A 157 11.18 2.96 -11.53
C THR A 157 11.28 2.04 -12.72
N LYS A 158 11.60 0.74 -12.50
CA LYS A 158 11.67 -0.26 -13.59
C LYS A 158 10.28 -0.72 -14.03
N LEU A 159 9.26 -0.52 -13.19
CA LEU A 159 7.87 -0.86 -13.44
C LEU A 159 7.67 -2.37 -13.75
N THR A 160 8.50 -3.19 -13.15
CA THR A 160 8.41 -4.65 -13.20
C THR A 160 7.86 -5.18 -11.89
N THR A 161 6.99 -6.18 -11.98
CA THR A 161 6.43 -6.84 -10.79
C THR A 161 7.08 -8.21 -10.64
N LEU A 162 7.56 -8.50 -9.45
CA LEU A 162 8.13 -9.78 -9.07
C LEU A 162 7.31 -10.37 -7.93
N GLN A 163 7.06 -11.68 -7.97
CA GLN A 163 6.56 -12.41 -6.83
C GLN A 163 7.75 -12.87 -5.99
N ILE A 164 7.70 -12.62 -4.70
CA ILE A 164 8.67 -13.09 -3.73
C ILE A 164 7.97 -13.95 -2.67
N ASP A 165 8.70 -14.89 -2.11
CA ASP A 165 8.25 -15.79 -1.05
C ASP A 165 9.35 -15.95 0.02
N GLU A 166 9.16 -16.86 0.97
CA GLU A 166 10.10 -17.14 2.06
C GLU A 166 11.51 -17.57 1.60
N HIS A 167 11.68 -17.97 0.35
CA HIS A 167 12.97 -18.34 -0.22
C HIS A 167 13.72 -17.15 -0.84
N PHE A 168 13.06 -16.00 -0.92
CA PHE A 168 13.67 -14.78 -1.45
C PHE A 168 14.71 -14.25 -0.45
N GLN A 169 15.98 -14.30 -0.85
CA GLN A 169 17.06 -13.61 -0.14
C GLN A 169 17.38 -12.33 -0.90
N PRO A 170 17.18 -11.14 -0.32
CA PRO A 170 17.69 -9.92 -0.92
C PRO A 170 19.19 -10.04 -1.10
N LEU A 171 19.71 -9.63 -2.25
CA LEU A 171 21.14 -9.59 -2.48
C LEU A 171 21.75 -8.72 -1.38
N SER A 172 22.66 -9.31 -0.59
CA SER A 172 23.42 -8.57 0.42
C SER A 172 24.17 -7.43 -0.25
N PRO A 173 24.26 -6.25 0.38
CA PRO A 173 24.93 -5.08 -0.16
C PRO A 173 26.43 -5.31 -0.38
#